data_5a69ccef905b82dfa2127a795dc13105
#
_entry.id   5a69ccef905b82dfa2127a795dc13105
#
_cell.length_a   1.000
_cell.length_b   1.000
_cell.length_c   1.000
_cell.angle_alpha   90.00
_cell.angle_beta   90.00
_cell.angle_gamma   90.00
#
_symmetry.space_group_name_H-M   'P 1'
#
loop_
_entity.id
_entity.type
_entity.pdbx_description
1 polymer ?
#
loop_
_entity_poly.entity_id
_entity_poly.type
_entity_poly.pdbx_seq_one_letter_code
_entity_poly.pdbx_strand_id
1 'polypeptide(L)'
;MKIRKAKTTDIKHIHQLVNEFAKKEEMLPRSLNDLYDSIRDLYVYEDKGKIKGVCALHIMWDDLAEIRSLAVSKDLQGKGIGKRLLTTCIKEAKGLGIKRVFALTYQPEFFRKIGFK
;
A
#
# COMPACT_ATOMS: atom_id res chain seq x y z
N MET A 1 -12.51 -12.14 -2.43
CA MET A 1 -12.13 -10.72 -2.27
C MET A 1 -11.68 -10.48 -0.84
N LYS A 2 -10.40 -10.27 -0.64
CA LYS A 2 -9.91 -10.06 0.73
C LYS A 2 -8.60 -9.26 0.75
N ILE A 3 -8.41 -8.60 1.88
CA ILE A 3 -7.15 -7.93 2.20
C ILE A 3 -6.38 -8.86 3.13
N ARG A 4 -5.11 -9.08 2.81
CA ARG A 4 -4.23 -9.95 3.59
C ARG A 4 -2.79 -9.50 3.47
N LYS A 5 -1.92 -10.05 4.30
CA LYS A 5 -0.47 -9.83 4.16
C LYS A 5 0.03 -10.50 2.88
N ALA A 6 1.04 -9.90 2.27
CA ALA A 6 1.63 -10.44 1.06
C ALA A 6 2.40 -11.74 1.34
N LYS A 7 2.38 -12.62 0.35
CA LYS A 7 3.21 -13.83 0.32
C LYS A 7 4.32 -13.65 -0.70
N THR A 8 5.38 -14.45 -0.60
CA THR A 8 6.49 -14.35 -1.56
C THR A 8 6.03 -14.52 -3.00
N THR A 9 5.02 -15.37 -3.23
CA THR A 9 4.46 -15.59 -4.57
C THR A 9 3.73 -14.38 -5.13
N ASP A 10 3.37 -13.41 -4.30
CA ASP A 10 2.68 -12.19 -4.74
C ASP A 10 3.64 -11.13 -5.26
N ILE A 11 4.92 -11.20 -4.91
CA ILE A 11 5.86 -10.10 -5.12
C ILE A 11 5.97 -9.67 -6.58
N LYS A 12 6.04 -10.61 -7.51
CA LYS A 12 6.14 -10.26 -8.94
C LYS A 12 4.90 -9.53 -9.43
N HIS A 13 3.73 -9.90 -8.93
CA HIS A 13 2.47 -9.23 -9.27
C HIS A 13 2.40 -7.84 -8.65
N ILE A 14 2.87 -7.68 -7.41
CA ILE A 14 2.96 -6.39 -6.76
C ILE A 14 3.92 -5.47 -7.55
N HIS A 15 5.07 -6.00 -7.93
CA HIS A 15 6.06 -5.26 -8.71
C HIS A 15 5.47 -4.74 -10.01
N GLN A 16 4.74 -5.59 -10.72
CA GLN A 16 4.08 -5.21 -11.96
C GLN A 16 3.05 -4.10 -11.72
N LEU A 17 2.21 -4.23 -10.71
CA LEU A 17 1.18 -3.26 -10.39
C LEU A 17 1.78 -1.90 -10.01
N VAL A 18 2.73 -1.89 -9.09
CA VAL A 18 3.36 -0.65 -8.62
C VAL A 18 4.07 0.06 -9.77
N ASN A 19 4.81 -0.67 -10.59
CA ASN A 19 5.60 -0.05 -11.64
C ASN A 19 4.78 0.40 -12.85
N GLU A 20 3.57 -0.12 -13.04
CA GLU A 20 2.64 0.47 -14.00
C GLU A 20 2.30 1.92 -13.62
N PHE A 21 2.07 2.17 -12.33
CA PHE A 21 1.83 3.54 -11.85
C PHE A 21 3.10 4.39 -11.90
N ALA A 22 4.25 3.81 -11.61
CA ALA A 22 5.52 4.52 -11.66
C ALA A 22 5.85 5.00 -13.09
N LYS A 23 5.52 4.21 -14.10
CA LYS A 23 5.73 4.60 -15.51
C LYS A 23 4.92 5.82 -15.89
N LYS A 24 3.81 6.07 -15.22
CA LYS A 24 2.95 7.24 -15.44
C LYS A 24 3.27 8.37 -14.48
N GLU A 25 4.37 8.24 -13.74
CA GLU A 25 4.80 9.22 -12.74
C GLU A 25 3.76 9.46 -11.66
N GLU A 26 2.93 8.44 -11.37
CA GLU A 26 1.91 8.52 -10.34
C GLU A 26 2.41 8.01 -8.99
N MET A 27 3.57 7.37 -8.95
CA MET A 27 4.23 6.94 -7.72
C MET A 27 5.69 6.59 -7.99
N LEU A 28 6.47 6.42 -6.92
CA LEU A 28 7.88 6.02 -7.02
C LEU A 28 7.98 4.54 -7.37
N PRO A 29 8.94 4.18 -8.25
CA PRO A 29 9.15 2.77 -8.58
C PRO A 29 9.75 1.99 -7.41
N ARG A 30 9.53 0.68 -7.41
CA ARG A 30 10.11 -0.25 -6.45
C ARG A 30 10.77 -1.40 -7.19
N SER A 31 11.97 -1.80 -6.77
CA SER A 31 12.63 -2.97 -7.35
C SER A 31 12.07 -4.26 -6.75
N LEU A 32 12.26 -5.38 -7.45
CA LEU A 32 11.89 -6.69 -6.91
C LEU A 32 12.61 -6.97 -5.59
N ASN A 33 13.90 -6.67 -5.54
CA ASN A 33 14.69 -6.90 -4.33
C ASN A 33 14.16 -6.11 -3.14
N ASP A 34 13.82 -4.84 -3.35
CA ASP A 34 13.25 -3.99 -2.32
C ASP A 34 11.90 -4.54 -1.83
N LEU A 35 11.07 -5.02 -2.74
CA LEU A 35 9.78 -5.58 -2.35
C LEU A 35 9.92 -6.88 -1.55
N TYR A 36 10.87 -7.74 -1.93
CA TYR A 36 11.15 -8.95 -1.13
C TYR A 36 11.66 -8.58 0.26
N ASP A 37 12.58 -7.62 0.36
CA ASP A 37 13.11 -7.17 1.64
C ASP A 37 12.04 -6.63 2.58
N SER A 38 11.06 -5.93 2.03
CA SER A 38 10.01 -5.27 2.80
C SER A 38 8.68 -6.01 2.77
N ILE A 39 8.71 -7.31 2.49
CA ILE A 39 7.48 -8.09 2.31
C ILE A 39 6.53 -8.02 3.51
N ARG A 40 7.06 -7.93 4.71
CA ARG A 40 6.23 -7.88 5.92
C ARG A 40 5.47 -6.57 6.06
N ASP A 41 5.88 -5.54 5.34
CA ASP A 41 5.18 -4.26 5.30
C ASP A 41 3.92 -4.31 4.43
N LEU A 42 3.82 -5.29 3.52
CA LEU A 42 2.88 -5.26 2.41
C LEU A 42 1.56 -5.94 2.73
N TYR A 43 0.47 -5.19 2.53
CA TYR A 43 -0.87 -5.73 2.44
C TYR A 43 -1.30 -5.76 0.99
N VAL A 44 -2.04 -6.78 0.60
CA VAL A 44 -2.57 -6.91 -0.75
C VAL A 44 -4.08 -7.09 -0.72
N TYR A 45 -4.73 -6.64 -1.80
CA TYR A 45 -6.12 -6.94 -2.07
C TYR A 45 -6.16 -7.99 -3.18
N GLU A 46 -6.70 -9.14 -2.84
CA GLU A 46 -6.81 -10.28 -3.77
C GLU A 46 -8.25 -10.39 -4.24
N ASP A 47 -8.45 -10.45 -5.54
CA ASP A 47 -9.75 -10.64 -6.16
C ASP A 47 -9.66 -11.75 -7.20
N LYS A 48 -10.43 -12.82 -7.01
CA LYS A 48 -10.47 -13.96 -7.92
C LYS A 48 -9.07 -14.53 -8.20
N GLY A 49 -8.26 -14.64 -7.16
CA GLY A 49 -6.91 -15.19 -7.26
C GLY A 49 -5.87 -14.24 -7.83
N LYS A 50 -6.23 -13.00 -8.09
CA LYS A 50 -5.31 -12.01 -8.65
C LYS A 50 -5.05 -10.87 -7.67
N ILE A 51 -3.83 -10.35 -7.68
CA ILE A 51 -3.47 -9.18 -6.87
C ILE A 51 -3.91 -7.93 -7.61
N LYS A 52 -4.86 -7.22 -7.02
CA LYS A 52 -5.46 -6.02 -7.61
C LYS A 52 -5.19 -4.75 -6.82
N GLY A 53 -4.61 -4.88 -5.65
CA GLY A 53 -4.25 -3.71 -4.84
C GLY A 53 -3.13 -4.04 -3.88
N VAL A 54 -2.43 -3.00 -3.45
CA VAL A 54 -1.32 -3.12 -2.50
C VAL A 54 -1.20 -1.84 -1.70
N CYS A 55 -0.75 -1.97 -0.46
CA CYS A 55 -0.38 -0.84 0.39
C CYS A 55 0.65 -1.32 1.39
N ALA A 56 1.70 -0.55 1.58
CA ALA A 56 2.75 -0.89 2.54
C ALA A 56 2.69 0.03 3.75
N LEU A 57 2.89 -0.56 4.93
CA LEU A 57 3.11 0.18 6.17
C LEU A 57 4.58 -0.05 6.56
N HIS A 58 5.40 0.98 6.45
CA HIS A 58 6.81 0.90 6.76
C HIS A 58 7.10 1.56 8.10
N ILE A 59 7.54 0.77 9.07
CA ILE A 59 7.87 1.27 10.40
C ILE A 59 9.23 1.96 10.33
N MET A 60 9.28 3.22 10.76
CA MET A 60 10.51 4.02 10.68
C MET A 60 11.12 4.32 12.04
N TRP A 61 10.30 4.35 13.09
CA TRP A 61 10.73 4.67 14.44
C TRP A 61 9.68 4.13 15.40
N ASP A 62 9.89 4.28 16.68
CA ASP A 62 8.93 3.79 17.68
C ASP A 62 7.56 4.48 17.60
N ASP A 63 7.51 5.68 17.04
CA ASP A 63 6.27 6.47 16.93
C ASP A 63 6.11 7.08 15.53
N LEU A 64 6.64 6.42 14.50
CA LEU A 64 6.59 6.95 13.14
C LEU A 64 6.53 5.83 12.12
N ALA A 65 5.57 5.92 11.21
CA ALA A 65 5.46 4.98 10.09
C ALA A 65 5.09 5.72 8.82
N GLU A 66 5.44 5.11 7.69
CA GLU A 66 5.15 5.67 6.38
C GLU A 66 4.26 4.72 5.59
N ILE A 67 3.23 5.27 4.94
CA ILE A 67 2.44 4.54 3.95
C ILE A 67 3.18 4.63 2.62
N ARG A 68 3.47 3.49 2.02
CA ARG A 68 4.17 3.39 0.74
C ARG A 68 3.38 2.55 -0.25
N SER A 69 3.59 2.81 -1.53
CA SER A 69 3.16 1.94 -2.62
C SER A 69 1.69 1.62 -2.62
N LEU A 70 0.84 2.59 -2.26
CA LEU A 70 -0.61 2.39 -2.35
C LEU A 70 -1.02 2.44 -3.83
N ALA A 71 -1.50 1.31 -4.33
CA ALA A 71 -1.92 1.19 -5.72
C ALA A 71 -3.10 0.24 -5.82
N VAL A 72 -4.07 0.61 -6.66
CA VAL A 72 -5.23 -0.22 -6.97
C VAL A 72 -5.36 -0.31 -8.48
N SER A 73 -5.56 -1.52 -8.99
CA SER A 73 -5.74 -1.77 -10.42
C SER A 73 -6.85 -0.89 -10.98
N LYS A 74 -6.64 -0.36 -12.19
CA LYS A 74 -7.57 0.61 -12.79
C LYS A 74 -9.01 0.12 -12.89
N ASP A 75 -9.19 -1.16 -13.17
CA ASP A 75 -10.53 -1.75 -13.30
C ASP A 75 -11.29 -1.78 -11.97
N LEU A 76 -10.60 -1.61 -10.84
CA LEU A 76 -11.23 -1.64 -9.52
C LEU A 76 -11.14 -0.30 -8.77
N GLN A 77 -10.67 0.75 -9.42
CA GLN A 77 -10.62 2.08 -8.79
C GLN A 77 -12.04 2.63 -8.60
N GLY A 78 -12.19 3.48 -7.59
CA GLY A 78 -13.48 4.08 -7.29
C GLY A 78 -14.44 3.21 -6.49
N LYS A 79 -13.97 2.04 -6.02
CA LYS A 79 -14.80 1.09 -5.26
C LYS A 79 -14.44 1.02 -3.77
N GLY A 80 -13.58 1.93 -3.31
CA GLY A 80 -13.20 1.99 -1.90
C GLY A 80 -12.10 1.04 -1.48
N ILE A 81 -11.46 0.34 -2.42
CA ILE A 81 -10.42 -0.65 -2.11
C ILE A 81 -9.18 0.04 -1.54
N GLY A 82 -8.75 1.16 -2.14
CA GLY A 82 -7.62 1.93 -1.63
C GLY A 82 -7.84 2.40 -0.20
N LYS A 83 -9.04 2.87 0.10
CA LYS A 83 -9.40 3.29 1.45
C LYS A 83 -9.34 2.12 2.43
N ARG A 84 -9.82 0.95 2.02
CA ARG A 84 -9.79 -0.25 2.86
C ARG A 84 -8.35 -0.71 3.14
N LEU A 85 -7.50 -0.68 2.12
CA LEU A 85 -6.08 -1.01 2.28
C LEU A 85 -5.40 -0.04 3.24
N LEU A 86 -5.61 1.25 3.04
CA LEU A 86 -5.03 2.28 3.89
C LEU A 86 -5.53 2.15 5.34
N THR A 87 -6.82 1.94 5.52
CA THR A 87 -7.42 1.75 6.85
C THR A 87 -6.82 0.55 7.56
N THR A 88 -6.56 -0.54 6.82
CA THR A 88 -5.92 -1.74 7.38
C THR A 88 -4.52 -1.42 7.88
N CYS A 89 -3.74 -0.68 7.12
CA CYS A 89 -2.40 -0.25 7.54
C CYS A 89 -2.45 0.65 8.77
N ILE A 90 -3.36 1.60 8.80
CA ILE A 90 -3.51 2.51 9.95
C ILE A 90 -3.89 1.74 11.20
N LYS A 91 -4.77 0.75 11.06
CA LYS A 91 -5.18 -0.09 12.18
C LYS A 91 -4.01 -0.87 12.76
N GLU A 92 -3.14 -1.39 11.89
CA GLU A 92 -1.92 -2.06 12.36
C GLU A 92 -1.01 -1.09 13.10
N ALA A 93 -0.81 0.11 12.55
CA ALA A 93 0.01 1.13 13.19
C ALA A 93 -0.50 1.46 14.59
N LYS A 94 -1.80 1.63 14.74
CA LYS A 94 -2.41 1.88 16.06
C LYS A 94 -2.17 0.73 17.02
N GLY A 95 -2.29 -0.50 16.53
CA GLY A 95 -2.04 -1.68 17.35
C GLY A 95 -0.61 -1.80 17.83
N LEU A 96 0.34 -1.23 17.08
CA LEU A 96 1.75 -1.17 17.44
C LEU A 96 2.08 0.03 18.33
N GLY A 97 1.12 0.90 18.62
CA GLY A 97 1.34 2.10 19.42
C GLY A 97 1.89 3.29 18.64
N ILE A 98 1.86 3.24 17.31
CA ILE A 98 2.38 4.32 16.47
C ILE A 98 1.32 5.39 16.33
N LYS A 99 1.67 6.64 16.67
CA LYS A 99 0.73 7.77 16.62
C LYS A 99 0.90 8.64 15.38
N ARG A 100 2.06 8.58 14.73
CA ARG A 100 2.35 9.42 13.56
C ARG A 100 2.53 8.56 12.33
N VAL A 101 1.63 8.75 11.36
CA VAL A 101 1.68 8.04 10.07
C VAL A 101 1.64 9.10 8.98
N PHE A 102 2.58 9.02 8.04
CA PHE A 102 2.62 9.97 6.92
C PHE A 102 2.71 9.23 5.59
N ALA A 103 2.49 9.96 4.51
CA ALA A 103 2.62 9.44 3.16
C ALA A 103 3.22 10.52 2.25
N LEU A 104 4.13 10.11 1.39
CA LEU A 104 4.62 10.93 0.30
C LEU A 104 3.80 10.52 -0.93
N THR A 105 2.99 11.45 -1.46
CA THR A 105 1.99 11.06 -2.45
C THR A 105 1.82 12.10 -3.55
N TYR A 106 1.45 11.61 -4.74
CA TYR A 106 0.97 12.45 -5.82
C TYR A 106 -0.57 12.59 -5.77
N GLN A 107 -1.23 12.04 -4.74
CA GLN A 107 -2.68 12.07 -4.58
C GLN A 107 -3.07 12.65 -3.22
N PRO A 108 -2.71 13.90 -2.91
CA PRO A 108 -2.93 14.45 -1.57
C PRO A 108 -4.40 14.51 -1.17
N GLU A 109 -5.31 14.77 -2.11
CA GLU A 109 -6.73 14.85 -1.80
C GLU A 109 -7.29 13.53 -1.30
N PHE A 110 -6.84 12.41 -1.88
CA PHE A 110 -7.26 11.09 -1.42
C PHE A 110 -6.92 10.90 0.06
N PHE A 111 -5.69 11.24 0.44
CA PHE A 111 -5.24 11.09 1.84
C PHE A 111 -5.95 12.05 2.78
N ARG A 112 -6.20 13.28 2.34
CA ARG A 112 -6.92 14.26 3.18
C ARG A 112 -8.33 13.79 3.50
N LYS A 113 -9.02 13.19 2.56
CA LYS A 113 -10.37 12.68 2.78
C LYS A 113 -10.43 11.58 3.84
N ILE A 114 -9.31 10.89 4.07
CA ILE A 114 -9.23 9.81 5.05
C ILE A 114 -8.74 10.32 6.42
N GLY A 115 -8.28 11.57 6.49
CA GLY A 115 -7.86 12.20 7.74
C GLY A 115 -6.41 12.61 7.81
N PHE A 116 -5.63 12.42 6.77
CA PHE A 116 -4.25 12.93 6.71
C PHE A 116 -4.26 14.45 6.56
N LYS A 117 -3.29 15.07 7.19
CA LYS A 117 -3.14 16.54 7.16
C LYS A 117 -1.94 16.99 6.37
#